data_0afd9346e5026153bf7939a6639f67d6
#
_entry.id   0afd9346e5026153bf7939a6639f67d6
#
_cell.length_a   1.000
_cell.length_b   1.000
_cell.length_c   1.000
_cell.angle_alpha   90.00
_cell.angle_beta   90.00
_cell.angle_gamma   90.00
#
_symmetry.space_group_name_H-M   'P 1'
#
loop_
_entity.id
_entity.type
_entity.pdbx_description
1 polymer ?
#
loop_
_entity_poly.entity_id
_entity_poly.type
_entity_poly.pdbx_seq_one_letter_code
_entity_poly.pdbx_strand_id
1 'polypeptide(L)'
;MKTILKQFTIFIFSCILISTATAQNSNNFEISKNLEIYATLFRELNKNYVDEISPGELMNTGIDAMLETLDPYTVYISEAEVEDYKFITTGQYGGIGALIHKQGDYVVISEPYEDNPAQKAGLMAGDIILEVDGKPMEGKSTNDVSTLLKGQPGTMVTLLIKRDGQENPIELDLERKNVKIDNVPYFGILDNHVGYIKLTGFTQDAGKDVKTAFMELRNDPELSGLILDLRGNGGGLLQEAVNITNIFVDKGEVVVSTKGKVELKNNTYRTTQPALDTQIPLIVLVDNSSASASEIVAGALQDHDRAIIVGQTTFGKGLVQNVIPLAYNSQAKITVAKYYIPSGRCIQEIDYSHKDENGDAPHIPDSLITAYKTRNGRVVYDGHGIEPDVSIDLPKMSDIGYTLLTDFLIFDYANQFVREHKTIAPADEFEISDDIYSEFVTYVSERGYDYSTQVEESLNKFRKNAEKDEIFADIEAEFDALSEKLLALKANDIEKNREEISYMLKLEIISRYYYQTGKIIASRLRIKKLTELLNYRAI
;
A
#
# COMPACT_ATOMS: atom_id res chain seq x y z
N MET A 1 3.05 17.40 -66.36
CA MET A 1 2.75 17.79 -64.99
C MET A 1 2.36 16.62 -64.07
N LYS A 2 1.47 15.72 -64.45
CA LYS A 2 1.08 14.54 -63.60
C LYS A 2 2.19 13.53 -63.37
N THR A 3 3.14 13.34 -64.32
CA THR A 3 4.24 12.38 -64.21
C THR A 3 5.34 12.88 -63.27
N ILE A 4 5.64 14.19 -63.29
CA ILE A 4 6.66 14.82 -62.43
C ILE A 4 6.17 14.84 -60.97
N LEU A 5 4.84 15.04 -60.74
CA LEU A 5 4.24 15.02 -59.41
C LEU A 5 4.31 13.61 -58.80
N LYS A 6 4.07 12.56 -59.60
CA LYS A 6 4.22 11.16 -59.16
C LYS A 6 5.65 10.80 -58.78
N GLN A 7 6.63 11.25 -59.56
CA GLN A 7 8.06 11.00 -59.26
C GLN A 7 8.49 11.75 -58.00
N PHE A 8 7.97 12.97 -57.76
CA PHE A 8 8.28 13.74 -56.53
C PHE A 8 7.66 13.10 -55.28
N THR A 9 6.44 12.57 -55.40
CA THR A 9 5.76 11.86 -54.29
C THR A 9 6.48 10.54 -53.95
N ILE A 10 6.95 9.79 -54.93
CA ILE A 10 7.72 8.55 -54.70
C ILE A 10 9.09 8.87 -54.07
N PHE A 11 9.73 9.97 -54.47
CA PHE A 11 11.02 10.39 -53.91
C PHE A 11 10.87 10.83 -52.43
N ILE A 12 9.83 11.60 -52.06
CA ILE A 12 9.53 11.98 -50.68
C ILE A 12 9.23 10.75 -49.85
N PHE A 13 8.44 9.80 -50.31
CA PHE A 13 8.13 8.55 -49.63
C PHE A 13 9.37 7.66 -49.43
N SER A 14 10.28 7.63 -50.39
CA SER A 14 11.55 6.92 -50.29
C SER A 14 12.51 7.57 -49.29
N CYS A 15 12.57 8.89 -49.22
CA CYS A 15 13.37 9.62 -48.23
C CYS A 15 12.86 9.45 -46.79
N ILE A 16 11.52 9.38 -46.57
CA ILE A 16 10.92 9.11 -45.27
C ILE A 16 11.22 7.67 -44.81
N LEU A 17 11.15 6.69 -45.70
CA LEU A 17 11.51 5.30 -45.40
C LEU A 17 12.99 5.11 -45.07
N ILE A 18 13.90 5.86 -45.70
CA ILE A 18 15.33 5.80 -45.42
C ILE A 18 15.65 6.46 -44.08
N SER A 19 14.96 7.57 -43.70
CA SER A 19 15.21 8.24 -42.43
C SER A 19 14.73 7.42 -41.21
N THR A 20 13.64 6.65 -41.35
CA THR A 20 13.19 5.74 -40.28
C THR A 20 14.10 4.53 -40.10
N ALA A 21 14.64 3.98 -41.20
CA ALA A 21 15.58 2.85 -41.16
C ALA A 21 16.94 3.23 -40.55
N THR A 22 17.43 4.47 -40.79
CA THR A 22 18.68 4.94 -40.20
C THR A 22 18.56 5.23 -38.70
N ALA A 23 17.45 5.76 -38.23
CA ALA A 23 17.22 6.00 -36.79
C ALA A 23 17.16 4.69 -35.99
N GLN A 24 16.50 3.66 -36.52
CA GLN A 24 16.39 2.35 -35.85
C GLN A 24 17.75 1.61 -35.83
N ASN A 25 18.56 1.74 -36.86
CA ASN A 25 19.91 1.17 -36.89
C ASN A 25 20.87 1.87 -35.90
N SER A 26 20.76 3.18 -35.72
CA SER A 26 21.56 3.94 -34.77
C SER A 26 21.28 3.52 -33.34
N ASN A 27 20.03 3.34 -32.97
CA ASN A 27 19.63 2.91 -31.62
C ASN A 27 20.10 1.46 -31.30
N ASN A 28 19.99 0.54 -32.26
CA ASN A 28 20.45 -0.83 -32.08
C ASN A 28 21.98 -0.90 -31.94
N PHE A 29 22.72 -0.07 -32.67
CA PHE A 29 24.18 0.02 -32.54
C PHE A 29 24.59 0.56 -31.16
N GLU A 30 23.90 1.61 -30.66
CA GLU A 30 24.17 2.15 -29.32
C GLU A 30 23.88 1.13 -28.21
N ILE A 31 22.78 0.41 -28.32
CA ILE A 31 22.45 -0.66 -27.37
C ILE A 31 23.55 -1.71 -27.34
N SER A 32 23.96 -2.22 -28.51
CA SER A 32 24.99 -3.27 -28.60
C SER A 32 26.35 -2.78 -28.05
N LYS A 33 26.75 -1.56 -28.42
CA LYS A 33 27.98 -0.94 -27.93
C LYS A 33 27.99 -0.79 -26.40
N ASN A 34 26.90 -0.26 -25.84
CA ASN A 34 26.81 -0.03 -24.40
C ASN A 34 26.75 -1.35 -23.60
N LEU A 35 26.10 -2.38 -24.12
CA LEU A 35 26.10 -3.72 -23.50
C LEU A 35 27.53 -4.33 -23.53
N GLU A 36 28.30 -4.17 -24.61
CA GLU A 36 29.67 -4.66 -24.68
C GLU A 36 30.59 -3.92 -23.69
N ILE A 37 30.44 -2.58 -23.59
CA ILE A 37 31.18 -1.77 -22.61
C ILE A 37 30.85 -2.25 -21.20
N TYR A 38 29.57 -2.40 -20.87
CA TYR A 38 29.11 -2.82 -19.55
C TYR A 38 29.66 -4.21 -19.18
N ALA A 39 29.48 -5.19 -20.06
CA ALA A 39 29.98 -6.54 -19.84
C ALA A 39 31.52 -6.59 -19.68
N THR A 40 32.25 -5.77 -20.43
CA THR A 40 33.71 -5.67 -20.33
C THR A 40 34.13 -5.03 -19.02
N LEU A 41 33.52 -3.91 -18.64
CA LEU A 41 33.75 -3.25 -17.34
C LEU A 41 33.49 -4.20 -16.17
N PHE A 42 32.34 -4.88 -16.18
CA PHE A 42 31.96 -5.83 -15.14
C PHE A 42 32.98 -6.97 -14.98
N ARG A 43 33.46 -7.52 -16.11
CA ARG A 43 34.51 -8.54 -16.10
C ARG A 43 35.84 -8.02 -15.56
N GLU A 44 36.28 -6.80 -15.99
CA GLU A 44 37.52 -6.22 -15.52
C GLU A 44 37.48 -5.84 -14.03
N LEU A 45 36.34 -5.38 -13.50
CA LEU A 45 36.14 -5.16 -12.06
C LEU A 45 36.32 -6.47 -11.28
N ASN A 46 35.64 -7.54 -11.68
CA ASN A 46 35.77 -8.86 -11.02
C ASN A 46 37.19 -9.41 -11.05
N LYS A 47 37.99 -9.04 -12.07
CA LYS A 47 39.36 -9.55 -12.24
C LYS A 47 40.40 -8.72 -11.49
N ASN A 48 40.23 -7.41 -11.42
CA ASN A 48 41.29 -6.48 -11.06
C ASN A 48 41.01 -5.62 -9.82
N TYR A 49 39.76 -5.64 -9.28
CA TYR A 49 39.46 -4.87 -8.07
C TYR A 49 40.27 -5.41 -6.88
N VAL A 50 40.70 -4.51 -6.00
CA VAL A 50 41.69 -4.83 -4.93
C VAL A 50 41.09 -5.79 -3.88
N ASP A 51 39.80 -5.70 -3.60
CA ASP A 51 39.12 -6.57 -2.63
C ASP A 51 38.20 -7.57 -3.36
N GLU A 52 37.79 -8.64 -2.67
CA GLU A 52 36.78 -9.57 -3.18
C GLU A 52 35.45 -8.86 -3.33
N ILE A 53 34.79 -9.01 -4.47
CA ILE A 53 33.47 -8.47 -4.76
C ILE A 53 32.49 -9.59 -5.04
N SER A 54 31.23 -9.39 -4.62
CA SER A 54 30.12 -10.28 -4.99
C SER A 54 29.58 -9.90 -6.36
N PRO A 55 29.77 -10.73 -7.41
CA PRO A 55 29.29 -10.41 -8.75
C PRO A 55 27.78 -10.23 -8.82
N GLY A 56 27.03 -11.02 -8.05
CA GLY A 56 25.57 -10.95 -8.01
C GLY A 56 25.07 -9.63 -7.41
N GLU A 57 25.61 -9.23 -6.26
CA GLU A 57 25.24 -7.97 -5.59
C GLU A 57 25.60 -6.75 -6.44
N LEU A 58 26.79 -6.76 -7.06
CA LEU A 58 27.23 -5.67 -7.94
C LEU A 58 26.31 -5.55 -9.17
N MET A 59 25.87 -6.69 -9.74
CA MET A 59 24.93 -6.70 -10.86
C MET A 59 23.57 -6.17 -10.45
N ASN A 60 23.02 -6.63 -9.32
CA ASN A 60 21.72 -6.17 -8.81
C ASN A 60 21.73 -4.66 -8.56
N THR A 61 22.78 -4.15 -7.88
CA THR A 61 22.96 -2.70 -7.67
C THR A 61 22.94 -1.91 -8.99
N GLY A 62 23.61 -2.42 -10.02
CA GLY A 62 23.62 -1.78 -11.35
C GLY A 62 22.26 -1.81 -12.04
N ILE A 63 21.51 -2.92 -11.92
CA ILE A 63 20.15 -3.06 -12.45
C ILE A 63 19.21 -2.10 -11.72
N ASP A 64 19.22 -2.09 -10.40
CA ASP A 64 18.35 -1.25 -9.59
C ASP A 64 18.57 0.23 -9.88
N ALA A 65 19.83 0.69 -9.89
CA ALA A 65 20.17 2.06 -10.25
C ALA A 65 19.69 2.46 -11.66
N MET A 66 19.75 1.55 -12.63
CA MET A 66 19.21 1.78 -13.98
C MET A 66 17.68 1.92 -13.96
N LEU A 67 16.98 1.07 -13.23
CA LEU A 67 15.51 1.04 -13.18
C LEU A 67 14.94 2.21 -12.38
N GLU A 68 15.59 2.62 -11.31
CA GLU A 68 15.23 3.81 -10.49
C GLU A 68 15.16 5.10 -11.32
N THR A 69 15.94 5.19 -12.43
CA THR A 69 15.86 6.35 -13.32
C THR A 69 14.52 6.45 -14.05
N LEU A 70 13.73 5.40 -14.12
CA LEU A 70 12.46 5.34 -14.85
C LEU A 70 11.28 5.72 -13.93
N ASP A 71 10.80 4.77 -13.17
CA ASP A 71 9.69 4.94 -12.20
C ASP A 71 9.85 3.90 -11.06
N PRO A 72 9.18 4.08 -9.90
CA PRO A 72 9.36 3.18 -8.75
C PRO A 72 8.67 1.81 -8.92
N TYR A 73 7.94 1.58 -10.01
CA TYR A 73 7.18 0.37 -10.25
C TYR A 73 7.88 -0.58 -11.23
N THR A 74 8.85 -0.06 -11.99
CA THR A 74 9.68 -0.85 -12.90
C THR A 74 10.84 -1.44 -12.11
N VAL A 75 10.74 -2.76 -11.83
CA VAL A 75 11.67 -3.46 -10.95
C VAL A 75 12.15 -4.78 -11.56
N TYR A 76 13.37 -5.18 -11.19
CA TYR A 76 13.90 -6.50 -11.45
C TYR A 76 13.45 -7.44 -10.31
N ILE A 77 13.10 -8.67 -10.67
CA ILE A 77 12.69 -9.72 -9.75
C ILE A 77 13.66 -10.87 -9.96
N SER A 78 14.54 -11.08 -9.00
CA SER A 78 15.50 -12.18 -9.04
C SER A 78 14.78 -13.54 -8.92
N GLU A 79 15.46 -14.64 -9.29
CA GLU A 79 14.91 -15.99 -9.12
C GLU A 79 14.44 -16.26 -7.69
N ALA A 80 15.15 -15.75 -6.69
CA ALA A 80 14.80 -15.91 -5.27
C ALA A 80 13.50 -15.18 -4.89
N GLU A 81 13.17 -14.08 -5.56
CA GLU A 81 12.02 -13.21 -5.27
C GLU A 81 10.76 -13.57 -6.06
N VAL A 82 10.86 -14.47 -7.05
CA VAL A 82 9.71 -14.85 -7.92
C VAL A 82 8.54 -15.41 -7.10
N GLU A 83 8.81 -16.18 -6.05
CA GLU A 83 7.74 -16.71 -5.20
C GLU A 83 7.05 -15.61 -4.39
N ASP A 84 7.79 -14.63 -3.89
CA ASP A 84 7.22 -13.46 -3.20
C ASP A 84 6.38 -12.59 -4.15
N TYR A 85 6.81 -12.47 -5.40
CA TYR A 85 6.03 -11.78 -6.41
C TYR A 85 4.72 -12.53 -6.75
N LYS A 86 4.72 -13.86 -6.80
CA LYS A 86 3.50 -14.65 -6.97
C LYS A 86 2.49 -14.39 -5.87
N PHE A 87 2.95 -14.18 -4.64
CA PHE A 87 2.07 -13.81 -3.53
C PHE A 87 1.25 -12.53 -3.82
N ILE A 88 1.87 -11.49 -4.39
CA ILE A 88 1.19 -10.24 -4.72
C ILE A 88 0.03 -10.45 -5.71
N THR A 89 0.12 -11.45 -6.58
CA THR A 89 -0.90 -11.73 -7.60
C THR A 89 -1.92 -12.78 -7.18
N THR A 90 -1.49 -13.80 -6.44
CA THR A 90 -2.36 -14.92 -6.01
C THR A 90 -2.97 -14.73 -4.63
N GLY A 91 -2.39 -13.87 -3.80
CA GLY A 91 -2.72 -13.75 -2.38
C GLY A 91 -2.33 -14.98 -1.55
N GLN A 92 -1.46 -15.87 -2.09
CA GLN A 92 -1.09 -17.12 -1.45
C GLN A 92 0.43 -17.31 -1.42
N TYR A 93 0.92 -17.86 -0.30
CA TYR A 93 2.33 -18.22 -0.15
C TYR A 93 2.47 -19.42 0.79
N GLY A 94 3.55 -20.19 0.62
CA GLY A 94 3.92 -21.23 1.58
C GLY A 94 4.62 -20.62 2.79
N GLY A 95 4.11 -20.87 4.01
CA GLY A 95 4.70 -20.29 5.22
C GLY A 95 3.93 -20.59 6.50
N ILE A 96 4.20 -19.83 7.55
CA ILE A 96 3.60 -20.01 8.87
C ILE A 96 2.32 -19.19 9.09
N GLY A 97 2.08 -18.14 8.31
CA GLY A 97 0.90 -17.27 8.46
C GLY A 97 0.99 -16.31 9.64
N ALA A 98 1.92 -15.35 9.59
CA ALA A 98 2.05 -14.28 10.56
C ALA A 98 2.57 -13.01 9.91
N LEU A 99 2.12 -11.85 10.40
CA LEU A 99 2.77 -10.57 10.19
C LEU A 99 3.94 -10.43 11.16
N ILE A 100 5.03 -9.85 10.68
CA ILE A 100 6.24 -9.60 11.46
C ILE A 100 6.74 -8.17 11.24
N HIS A 101 7.38 -7.60 12.23
CA HIS A 101 8.07 -6.30 12.13
C HIS A 101 9.42 -6.33 12.85
N LYS A 102 10.26 -5.36 12.57
CA LYS A 102 11.54 -5.20 13.29
C LYS A 102 11.33 -4.26 14.45
N GLN A 103 11.77 -4.70 15.65
CA GLN A 103 11.80 -3.90 16.88
C GLN A 103 13.17 -4.07 17.54
N GLY A 104 13.95 -3.00 17.58
CA GLY A 104 15.36 -3.05 18.00
C GLY A 104 16.18 -3.97 17.09
N ASP A 105 16.94 -4.88 17.70
CA ASP A 105 17.80 -5.82 16.97
C ASP A 105 17.11 -7.09 16.50
N TYR A 106 15.83 -7.29 16.83
CA TYR A 106 15.09 -8.51 16.52
C TYR A 106 13.86 -8.29 15.65
N VAL A 107 13.41 -9.36 15.05
CA VAL A 107 12.10 -9.43 14.38
C VAL A 107 11.08 -10.02 15.35
N VAL A 108 9.92 -9.39 15.40
CA VAL A 108 8.82 -9.67 16.34
C VAL A 108 7.57 -10.09 15.57
N ILE A 109 6.80 -11.02 16.12
CA ILE A 109 5.47 -11.35 15.60
C ILE A 109 4.52 -10.16 15.86
N SER A 110 4.05 -9.51 14.80
CA SER A 110 3.04 -8.45 14.90
C SER A 110 1.66 -9.04 15.16
N GLU A 111 1.30 -10.05 14.35
CA GLU A 111 -0.01 -10.70 14.43
C GLU A 111 0.08 -12.07 13.75
N PRO A 112 -0.26 -13.19 14.42
CA PRO A 112 -0.50 -14.46 13.76
C PRO A 112 -1.85 -14.42 13.04
N TYR A 113 -1.92 -14.92 11.80
CA TYR A 113 -3.18 -15.00 11.07
C TYR A 113 -4.07 -16.11 11.64
N GLU A 114 -5.34 -15.80 11.77
CA GLU A 114 -6.35 -16.73 12.26
C GLU A 114 -6.36 -18.02 11.41
N ASP A 115 -6.54 -19.18 12.05
CA ASP A 115 -6.53 -20.52 11.45
C ASP A 115 -5.24 -20.98 10.75
N ASN A 116 -4.17 -20.21 10.81
CA ASN A 116 -2.88 -20.52 10.21
C ASN A 116 -1.90 -21.21 11.18
N PRO A 117 -0.81 -21.80 10.69
CA PRO A 117 0.15 -22.53 11.53
C PRO A 117 0.70 -21.75 12.71
N ALA A 118 0.99 -20.45 12.53
CA ALA A 118 1.51 -19.59 13.59
C ALA A 118 0.56 -19.52 14.78
N GLN A 119 -0.72 -19.23 14.55
CA GLN A 119 -1.74 -19.20 15.59
C GLN A 119 -1.94 -20.58 16.24
N LYS A 120 -2.02 -21.63 15.43
CA LYS A 120 -2.23 -23.01 15.92
C LYS A 120 -1.08 -23.54 16.77
N ALA A 121 0.15 -23.08 16.51
CA ALA A 121 1.31 -23.38 17.33
C ALA A 121 1.38 -22.53 18.61
N GLY A 122 0.48 -21.54 18.78
CA GLY A 122 0.42 -20.68 19.94
C GLY A 122 1.38 -19.49 19.88
N LEU A 123 1.85 -19.09 18.69
CA LEU A 123 2.54 -17.82 18.53
C LEU A 123 1.58 -16.66 18.84
N MET A 124 2.10 -15.63 19.48
CA MET A 124 1.36 -14.46 19.92
C MET A 124 2.04 -13.18 19.40
N ALA A 125 1.27 -12.12 19.29
CA ALA A 125 1.85 -10.79 19.07
C ALA A 125 2.82 -10.43 20.21
N GLY A 126 3.98 -9.88 19.86
CA GLY A 126 5.05 -9.57 20.81
C GLY A 126 6.07 -10.71 21.01
N ASP A 127 5.88 -11.90 20.45
CA ASP A 127 6.90 -12.94 20.47
C ASP A 127 8.12 -12.51 19.64
N ILE A 128 9.29 -12.44 20.29
CA ILE A 128 10.57 -12.09 19.66
C ILE A 128 11.18 -13.36 19.07
N ILE A 129 11.50 -13.35 17.78
CA ILE A 129 12.14 -14.49 17.10
C ILE A 129 13.64 -14.45 17.37
N LEU A 130 14.14 -15.37 18.20
CA LEU A 130 15.55 -15.50 18.52
C LEU A 130 16.30 -16.34 17.48
N GLU A 131 15.71 -17.48 17.07
CA GLU A 131 16.30 -18.39 16.10
C GLU A 131 15.24 -18.97 15.15
N VAL A 132 15.67 -19.27 13.93
CA VAL A 132 14.90 -20.04 12.93
C VAL A 132 15.78 -21.20 12.46
N ASP A 133 15.33 -22.45 12.67
CA ASP A 133 16.09 -23.67 12.35
C ASP A 133 17.52 -23.65 12.93
N GLY A 134 17.66 -23.18 14.19
CA GLY A 134 18.93 -23.07 14.92
C GLY A 134 19.85 -21.94 14.43
N LYS A 135 19.40 -21.07 13.54
CA LYS A 135 20.15 -19.90 13.08
C LYS A 135 19.72 -18.66 13.87
N PRO A 136 20.66 -17.90 14.45
CA PRO A 136 20.33 -16.69 15.19
C PRO A 136 19.79 -15.57 14.29
N MET A 137 18.76 -14.85 14.77
CA MET A 137 18.06 -13.80 14.03
C MET A 137 18.42 -12.38 14.52
N GLU A 138 19.32 -12.25 15.49
CA GLU A 138 19.79 -10.94 15.95
C GLU A 138 20.41 -10.13 14.82
N GLY A 139 20.04 -8.87 14.69
CA GLY A 139 20.50 -7.96 13.65
C GLY A 139 19.94 -8.21 12.25
N LYS A 140 19.17 -9.28 12.04
CA LYS A 140 18.58 -9.61 10.74
C LYS A 140 17.46 -8.65 10.37
N SER A 141 17.28 -8.45 9.06
CA SER A 141 16.14 -7.67 8.54
C SER A 141 14.85 -8.51 8.57
N THR A 142 13.71 -7.82 8.51
CA THR A 142 12.40 -8.48 8.37
C THR A 142 12.35 -9.38 7.13
N ASN A 143 13.00 -8.98 6.03
CA ASN A 143 13.04 -9.77 4.80
C ASN A 143 13.85 -11.07 4.97
N ASP A 144 15.01 -11.00 5.65
CA ASP A 144 15.84 -12.19 5.92
C ASP A 144 15.04 -13.22 6.72
N VAL A 145 14.38 -12.77 7.80
CA VAL A 145 13.57 -13.65 8.64
C VAL A 145 12.34 -14.18 7.88
N SER A 146 11.64 -13.32 7.13
CA SER A 146 10.50 -13.72 6.31
C SER A 146 10.85 -14.83 5.32
N THR A 147 12.02 -14.74 4.67
CA THR A 147 12.50 -15.75 3.74
C THR A 147 12.70 -17.12 4.40
N LEU A 148 13.16 -17.14 5.67
CA LEU A 148 13.33 -18.39 6.43
C LEU A 148 11.98 -18.94 6.94
N LEU A 149 11.01 -18.09 7.27
CA LEU A 149 9.68 -18.50 7.70
C LEU A 149 8.83 -19.04 6.55
N LYS A 150 9.04 -18.50 5.34
CA LYS A 150 8.42 -19.00 4.10
C LYS A 150 9.09 -20.32 3.66
N GLY A 151 8.42 -21.03 2.76
CA GLY A 151 8.95 -22.26 2.17
C GLY A 151 7.85 -23.16 1.64
N GLN A 152 8.24 -24.32 1.12
CA GLN A 152 7.31 -25.27 0.52
C GLN A 152 6.29 -25.76 1.57
N PRO A 153 4.98 -25.72 1.28
CA PRO A 153 3.96 -26.32 2.14
C PRO A 153 4.26 -27.80 2.47
N GLY A 154 4.03 -28.17 3.73
CA GLY A 154 4.34 -29.50 4.25
C GLY A 154 5.76 -29.64 4.84
N THR A 155 6.62 -28.63 4.71
CA THR A 155 7.94 -28.63 5.39
C THR A 155 7.83 -28.06 6.80
N MET A 156 8.70 -28.53 7.70
CA MET A 156 8.78 -28.03 9.08
C MET A 156 9.71 -26.83 9.18
N VAL A 157 9.45 -25.98 10.15
CA VAL A 157 10.34 -24.92 10.63
C VAL A 157 10.30 -24.88 12.13
N THR A 158 11.46 -24.81 12.78
CA THR A 158 11.58 -24.70 14.23
C THR A 158 11.93 -23.26 14.60
N LEU A 159 11.15 -22.67 15.50
CA LEU A 159 11.38 -21.30 16.02
C LEU A 159 11.78 -21.38 17.48
N LEU A 160 12.83 -20.67 17.86
CA LEU A 160 13.10 -20.32 19.24
C LEU A 160 12.63 -18.89 19.47
N ILE A 161 11.67 -18.69 20.36
CA ILE A 161 11.09 -17.38 20.65
C ILE A 161 11.32 -16.94 22.10
N LYS A 162 11.39 -15.64 22.32
CA LYS A 162 11.28 -15.05 23.65
C LYS A 162 9.92 -14.36 23.77
N ARG A 163 9.17 -14.77 24.80
CA ARG A 163 7.87 -14.18 25.14
C ARG A 163 8.00 -13.37 26.42
N ASP A 164 7.51 -12.14 26.39
CA ASP A 164 7.49 -11.30 27.59
C ASP A 164 6.67 -11.95 28.71
N GLY A 165 7.15 -11.85 29.96
CA GLY A 165 6.58 -12.53 31.13
C GLY A 165 6.99 -14.02 31.27
N GLN A 166 7.84 -14.58 30.39
CA GLN A 166 8.43 -15.91 30.53
C GLN A 166 9.95 -15.83 30.70
N GLU A 167 10.50 -16.58 31.68
CA GLU A 167 11.94 -16.55 31.96
C GLU A 167 12.75 -17.26 30.87
N ASN A 168 12.24 -18.37 30.35
CA ASN A 168 12.95 -19.19 29.37
C ASN A 168 12.38 -19.02 27.96
N PRO A 169 13.24 -19.03 26.92
CA PRO A 169 12.78 -19.13 25.53
C PRO A 169 11.91 -20.37 25.29
N ILE A 170 11.01 -20.26 24.33
CA ILE A 170 10.07 -21.31 23.94
C ILE A 170 10.48 -21.82 22.57
N GLU A 171 10.63 -23.12 22.41
CA GLU A 171 10.83 -23.78 21.11
C GLU A 171 9.48 -24.22 20.55
N LEU A 172 9.21 -23.91 19.29
CA LEU A 172 7.98 -24.22 18.59
C LEU A 172 8.28 -24.82 17.21
N ASP A 173 7.70 -25.97 16.93
CA ASP A 173 7.74 -26.62 15.63
C ASP A 173 6.47 -26.28 14.84
N LEU A 174 6.62 -25.74 13.63
CA LEU A 174 5.52 -25.34 12.76
C LEU A 174 5.62 -26.05 11.40
N GLU A 175 4.52 -26.60 10.94
CA GLU A 175 4.41 -27.07 9.56
C GLU A 175 4.00 -25.90 8.66
N ARG A 176 4.83 -25.55 7.65
CA ARG A 176 4.46 -24.54 6.65
C ARG A 176 3.26 -25.03 5.86
N LYS A 177 2.29 -24.15 5.66
CA LYS A 177 1.09 -24.41 4.85
C LYS A 177 0.93 -23.36 3.76
N ASN A 178 0.02 -23.61 2.84
CA ASN A 178 -0.41 -22.59 1.91
C ASN A 178 -1.27 -21.57 2.67
N VAL A 179 -0.71 -20.39 2.95
CA VAL A 179 -1.38 -19.29 3.62
C VAL A 179 -2.10 -18.46 2.55
N LYS A 180 -3.39 -18.26 2.70
CA LYS A 180 -4.22 -17.41 1.84
C LYS A 180 -4.59 -16.13 2.60
N ILE A 181 -4.36 -14.98 1.98
CA ILE A 181 -4.87 -13.70 2.47
C ILE A 181 -6.20 -13.43 1.79
N ASP A 182 -7.25 -13.21 2.57
CA ASP A 182 -8.58 -12.96 2.04
C ASP A 182 -8.68 -11.57 1.43
N ASN A 183 -9.18 -11.50 0.18
CA ASN A 183 -9.50 -10.24 -0.46
C ASN A 183 -10.61 -9.49 0.29
N VAL A 184 -11.59 -10.22 0.80
CA VAL A 184 -12.73 -9.70 1.57
C VAL A 184 -12.69 -10.28 2.98
N PRO A 185 -11.85 -9.72 3.88
CA PRO A 185 -11.71 -10.23 5.25
C PRO A 185 -12.96 -9.99 6.11
N TYR A 186 -13.83 -9.10 5.68
CA TYR A 186 -15.08 -8.83 6.38
C TYR A 186 -16.17 -8.29 5.44
N PHE A 187 -17.39 -8.76 5.64
CA PHE A 187 -18.63 -8.16 5.14
C PHE A 187 -19.76 -8.36 6.16
N GLY A 188 -20.77 -7.51 6.12
CA GLY A 188 -21.90 -7.60 7.05
C GLY A 188 -22.92 -6.49 6.84
N ILE A 189 -24.03 -6.58 7.56
CA ILE A 189 -25.05 -5.54 7.58
C ILE A 189 -24.71 -4.52 8.68
N LEU A 190 -24.74 -3.25 8.31
CA LEU A 190 -24.67 -2.12 9.24
C LEU A 190 -26.09 -1.73 9.71
N ASP A 191 -26.15 -0.73 10.59
CA ASP A 191 -27.43 -0.11 10.96
C ASP A 191 -28.17 0.36 9.69
N ASN A 192 -29.50 0.44 9.77
CA ASN A 192 -30.37 0.83 8.65
C ASN A 192 -30.32 -0.09 7.43
N HIS A 193 -29.98 -1.37 7.62
CA HIS A 193 -29.92 -2.37 6.56
C HIS A 193 -28.97 -2.02 5.40
N VAL A 194 -27.85 -1.37 5.72
CA VAL A 194 -26.80 -1.07 4.74
C VAL A 194 -25.76 -2.18 4.74
N GLY A 195 -25.55 -2.78 3.58
CA GLY A 195 -24.48 -3.76 3.38
C GLY A 195 -23.11 -3.07 3.39
N TYR A 196 -22.13 -3.72 3.97
CA TYR A 196 -20.74 -3.28 3.99
C TYR A 196 -19.82 -4.42 3.53
N ILE A 197 -18.89 -4.12 2.63
CA ILE A 197 -17.87 -5.04 2.15
C ILE A 197 -16.50 -4.35 2.25
N LYS A 198 -15.55 -4.92 3.01
CA LYS A 198 -14.16 -4.49 3.04
C LYS A 198 -13.37 -5.28 2.03
N LEU A 199 -12.77 -4.59 1.04
CA LEU A 199 -11.85 -5.18 0.05
C LEU A 199 -10.44 -4.68 0.32
N THR A 200 -9.51 -5.59 0.65
CA THR A 200 -8.13 -5.25 1.03
C THR A 200 -7.10 -5.47 -0.07
N GLY A 201 -7.46 -6.22 -1.13
CA GLY A 201 -6.57 -6.46 -2.26
C GLY A 201 -7.32 -6.94 -3.50
N PHE A 202 -6.67 -6.84 -4.65
CA PHE A 202 -7.17 -7.35 -5.93
C PHE A 202 -6.31 -8.53 -6.38
N THR A 203 -6.19 -9.55 -5.52
CA THR A 203 -5.56 -10.81 -5.90
C THR A 203 -6.52 -11.68 -6.69
N GLN A 204 -6.05 -12.84 -7.15
CA GLN A 204 -6.90 -13.78 -7.89
C GLN A 204 -8.21 -14.06 -7.14
N ASP A 205 -9.33 -14.09 -7.87
CA ASP A 205 -10.70 -14.30 -7.37
C ASP A 205 -11.33 -13.14 -6.57
N ALA A 206 -10.68 -11.96 -6.45
CA ALA A 206 -11.24 -10.82 -5.70
C ALA A 206 -12.66 -10.44 -6.18
N GLY A 207 -12.91 -10.44 -7.49
CA GLY A 207 -14.23 -10.16 -8.05
C GLY A 207 -15.27 -11.20 -7.66
N LYS A 208 -14.87 -12.47 -7.55
CA LYS A 208 -15.73 -13.56 -7.08
C LYS A 208 -16.05 -13.41 -5.59
N ASP A 209 -15.03 -13.06 -4.78
CA ASP A 209 -15.18 -12.87 -3.34
C ASP A 209 -16.15 -11.72 -3.03
N VAL A 210 -15.99 -10.55 -3.70
CA VAL A 210 -16.93 -9.43 -3.59
C VAL A 210 -18.33 -9.81 -4.04
N LYS A 211 -18.45 -10.53 -5.17
CA LYS A 211 -19.75 -10.99 -5.67
C LYS A 211 -20.44 -11.92 -4.66
N THR A 212 -19.70 -12.86 -4.07
CA THR A 212 -20.22 -13.79 -3.07
C THR A 212 -20.70 -13.04 -1.84
N ALA A 213 -19.88 -12.14 -1.29
CA ALA A 213 -20.25 -11.30 -0.15
C ALA A 213 -21.52 -10.48 -0.44
N PHE A 214 -21.63 -9.87 -1.62
CA PHE A 214 -22.81 -9.11 -1.99
C PHE A 214 -24.05 -9.98 -2.15
N MET A 215 -23.92 -11.17 -2.70
CA MET A 215 -25.05 -12.12 -2.82
C MET A 215 -25.55 -12.56 -1.43
N GLU A 216 -24.66 -12.76 -0.46
CA GLU A 216 -25.03 -13.09 0.91
C GLU A 216 -25.74 -11.92 1.61
N LEU A 217 -25.25 -10.67 1.43
CA LEU A 217 -25.91 -9.48 1.98
C LEU A 217 -27.33 -9.27 1.40
N ARG A 218 -27.56 -9.65 0.15
CA ARG A 218 -28.89 -9.58 -0.51
C ARG A 218 -29.92 -10.56 0.07
N ASN A 219 -29.53 -11.47 0.95
CA ASN A 219 -30.50 -12.28 1.70
C ASN A 219 -31.26 -11.46 2.76
N ASP A 220 -30.77 -10.28 3.14
CA ASP A 220 -31.56 -9.32 3.90
C ASP A 220 -32.60 -8.66 2.96
N PRO A 221 -33.92 -8.89 3.18
CA PRO A 221 -34.96 -8.34 2.34
C PRO A 221 -35.10 -6.82 2.46
N GLU A 222 -34.55 -6.22 3.50
CA GLU A 222 -34.56 -4.78 3.78
C GLU A 222 -33.27 -4.08 3.34
N LEU A 223 -32.36 -4.77 2.66
CA LEU A 223 -31.08 -4.19 2.19
C LEU A 223 -31.33 -2.89 1.43
N SER A 224 -30.91 -1.77 2.00
CA SER A 224 -31.22 -0.41 1.52
C SER A 224 -30.11 0.21 0.67
N GLY A 225 -28.87 -0.28 0.78
CA GLY A 225 -27.69 0.21 0.08
C GLY A 225 -26.46 -0.64 0.33
N LEU A 226 -25.36 -0.32 -0.33
CA LEU A 226 -24.09 -1.02 -0.20
C LEU A 226 -22.93 -0.02 -0.07
N ILE A 227 -22.01 -0.30 0.84
CA ILE A 227 -20.72 0.36 0.97
C ILE A 227 -19.62 -0.62 0.57
N LEU A 228 -18.85 -0.28 -0.46
CA LEU A 228 -17.62 -0.97 -0.84
C LEU A 228 -16.42 -0.16 -0.29
N ASP A 229 -15.72 -0.68 0.68
CA ASP A 229 -14.60 0.01 1.33
C ASP A 229 -13.26 -0.41 0.71
N LEU A 230 -12.64 0.53 -0.03
CA LEU A 230 -11.34 0.40 -0.68
C LEU A 230 -10.23 1.17 0.06
N ARG A 231 -10.49 1.75 1.22
CA ARG A 231 -9.47 2.48 1.99
C ARG A 231 -8.32 1.56 2.37
N GLY A 232 -7.09 2.05 2.25
CA GLY A 232 -5.88 1.26 2.50
C GLY A 232 -5.60 0.17 1.46
N ASN A 233 -6.33 0.12 0.34
CA ASN A 233 -6.17 -0.90 -0.70
C ASN A 233 -5.30 -0.39 -1.85
N GLY A 234 -4.03 -0.83 -1.92
CA GLY A 234 -3.06 -0.44 -2.95
C GLY A 234 -3.31 -1.02 -4.35
N GLY A 235 -4.40 -1.76 -4.55
CA GLY A 235 -4.79 -2.34 -5.84
C GLY A 235 -4.39 -3.81 -6.02
N GLY A 236 -3.99 -4.16 -7.23
CA GLY A 236 -3.63 -5.52 -7.66
C GLY A 236 -3.97 -5.79 -9.12
N LEU A 237 -4.59 -6.93 -9.41
CA LEU A 237 -4.90 -7.36 -10.77
C LEU A 237 -5.98 -6.49 -11.44
N LEU A 238 -5.63 -5.89 -12.58
CA LEU A 238 -6.55 -5.08 -13.39
C LEU A 238 -7.83 -5.87 -13.77
N GLN A 239 -7.71 -7.15 -14.10
CA GLN A 239 -8.86 -7.97 -14.46
C GLN A 239 -9.86 -8.10 -13.31
N GLU A 240 -9.40 -8.14 -12.06
CA GLU A 240 -10.28 -8.18 -10.89
C GLU A 240 -11.03 -6.86 -10.69
N ALA A 241 -10.39 -5.72 -11.00
CA ALA A 241 -11.10 -4.44 -11.02
C ALA A 241 -12.25 -4.42 -12.07
N VAL A 242 -12.01 -5.00 -13.25
CA VAL A 242 -13.06 -5.18 -14.27
C VAL A 242 -14.18 -6.09 -13.76
N ASN A 243 -13.83 -7.20 -13.12
CA ASN A 243 -14.80 -8.17 -12.57
C ASN A 243 -15.67 -7.53 -11.47
N ILE A 244 -15.07 -6.73 -10.57
CA ILE A 244 -15.80 -6.02 -9.50
C ILE A 244 -16.72 -4.94 -10.08
N THR A 245 -16.22 -4.13 -11.02
CA THR A 245 -17.05 -3.11 -11.70
C THR A 245 -18.24 -3.76 -12.40
N ASN A 246 -18.06 -4.94 -13.00
CA ASN A 246 -19.13 -5.67 -13.70
C ASN A 246 -20.24 -6.20 -12.74
N ILE A 247 -20.03 -6.21 -11.43
CA ILE A 247 -21.10 -6.52 -10.47
C ILE A 247 -22.20 -5.45 -10.54
N PHE A 248 -21.83 -4.18 -10.77
CA PHE A 248 -22.69 -3.01 -10.67
C PHE A 248 -22.94 -2.29 -11.98
N VAL A 249 -22.17 -2.58 -13.04
CA VAL A 249 -22.26 -1.96 -14.36
C VAL A 249 -22.57 -3.02 -15.41
N ASP A 250 -23.53 -2.73 -16.28
CA ASP A 250 -24.08 -3.70 -17.21
C ASP A 250 -23.07 -4.09 -18.32
N LYS A 251 -23.37 -5.16 -19.03
CA LYS A 251 -22.52 -5.75 -20.07
C LYS A 251 -22.19 -4.77 -21.19
N GLY A 252 -20.92 -4.77 -21.62
CA GLY A 252 -20.42 -4.04 -22.78
C GLY A 252 -19.89 -2.65 -22.48
N GLU A 253 -19.99 -2.19 -21.24
CA GLU A 253 -19.52 -0.89 -20.80
C GLU A 253 -18.00 -0.86 -20.64
N VAL A 254 -17.36 0.25 -20.96
CA VAL A 254 -15.91 0.45 -20.76
C VAL A 254 -15.63 0.57 -19.27
N VAL A 255 -14.64 -0.15 -18.79
CA VAL A 255 -14.11 -0.02 -17.43
C VAL A 255 -12.79 0.75 -17.42
N VAL A 256 -11.88 0.36 -18.30
CA VAL A 256 -10.55 0.98 -18.39
C VAL A 256 -9.95 0.72 -19.77
N SER A 257 -9.18 1.68 -20.29
CA SER A 257 -8.37 1.53 -21.51
C SER A 257 -6.90 1.72 -21.17
N THR A 258 -6.01 0.96 -21.83
CA THR A 258 -4.56 1.09 -21.67
C THR A 258 -3.94 1.61 -22.95
N LYS A 259 -3.03 2.58 -22.85
CA LYS A 259 -2.29 3.14 -23.99
C LYS A 259 -0.81 3.23 -23.63
N GLY A 260 0.03 2.63 -24.49
CA GLY A 260 1.47 2.59 -24.31
C GLY A 260 2.22 2.88 -25.60
N LYS A 261 3.55 2.77 -25.54
CA LYS A 261 4.46 2.99 -26.68
C LYS A 261 4.18 2.03 -27.86
N VAL A 262 3.74 0.81 -27.56
CA VAL A 262 3.42 -0.22 -28.56
C VAL A 262 1.91 -0.22 -28.79
N GLU A 263 1.44 0.49 -29.83
CA GLU A 263 0.00 0.68 -30.12
C GLU A 263 -0.77 -0.63 -30.24
N LEU A 264 -0.16 -1.68 -30.81
CA LEU A 264 -0.77 -3.03 -30.92
C LEU A 264 -1.06 -3.70 -29.57
N LYS A 265 -0.50 -3.19 -28.47
CA LYS A 265 -0.73 -3.64 -27.09
C LYS A 265 -1.74 -2.78 -26.35
N ASN A 266 -2.27 -1.73 -26.98
CA ASN A 266 -3.34 -0.93 -26.40
C ASN A 266 -4.61 -1.78 -26.29
N ASN A 267 -5.28 -1.69 -25.15
CA ASN A 267 -6.45 -2.51 -24.86
C ASN A 267 -7.58 -1.67 -24.27
N THR A 268 -8.81 -2.10 -24.52
CA THR A 268 -9.99 -1.55 -23.84
C THR A 268 -10.74 -2.68 -23.16
N TYR A 269 -10.75 -2.65 -21.84
CA TYR A 269 -11.41 -3.64 -21.00
C TYR A 269 -12.85 -3.20 -20.76
N ARG A 270 -13.76 -4.15 -20.97
CA ARG A 270 -15.20 -3.93 -20.84
C ARG A 270 -15.81 -4.96 -19.92
N THR A 271 -16.95 -4.62 -19.35
CA THR A 271 -17.81 -5.56 -18.65
C THR A 271 -18.28 -6.67 -19.62
N THR A 272 -18.24 -7.93 -19.17
CA THR A 272 -18.50 -9.09 -20.05
C THR A 272 -19.80 -9.81 -19.73
N GLN A 273 -20.35 -9.62 -18.53
CA GLN A 273 -21.58 -10.25 -18.05
C GLN A 273 -22.64 -9.19 -17.75
N PRO A 274 -23.94 -9.56 -17.74
CA PRO A 274 -24.96 -8.70 -17.15
C PRO A 274 -24.60 -8.38 -15.69
N ALA A 275 -24.87 -7.15 -15.28
CA ALA A 275 -24.66 -6.74 -13.89
C ALA A 275 -25.49 -7.60 -12.93
N LEU A 276 -24.98 -7.81 -11.72
CA LEU A 276 -25.77 -8.44 -10.66
C LEU A 276 -26.84 -7.48 -10.13
N ASP A 277 -26.49 -6.18 -10.02
CA ASP A 277 -27.41 -5.14 -9.59
C ASP A 277 -26.95 -3.77 -10.10
N THR A 278 -27.81 -3.12 -10.89
CA THR A 278 -27.56 -1.76 -11.41
C THR A 278 -28.27 -0.67 -10.61
N GLN A 279 -29.06 -1.02 -9.56
CA GLN A 279 -29.98 -0.11 -8.92
C GLN A 279 -29.68 0.16 -7.45
N ILE A 280 -29.07 -0.80 -6.72
CA ILE A 280 -28.78 -0.61 -5.31
C ILE A 280 -27.97 0.67 -5.11
N PRO A 281 -28.34 1.57 -4.17
CA PRO A 281 -27.52 2.71 -3.80
C PRO A 281 -26.11 2.23 -3.38
N LEU A 282 -25.07 2.77 -4.03
CA LEU A 282 -23.68 2.33 -3.85
C LEU A 282 -22.78 3.48 -3.46
N ILE A 283 -22.06 3.31 -2.35
CA ILE A 283 -20.95 4.16 -1.92
C ILE A 283 -19.65 3.37 -2.08
N VAL A 284 -18.61 4.03 -2.59
CA VAL A 284 -17.23 3.53 -2.56
C VAL A 284 -16.41 4.42 -1.63
N LEU A 285 -15.86 3.83 -0.56
CA LEU A 285 -14.97 4.53 0.35
C LEU A 285 -13.53 4.44 -0.16
N VAL A 286 -12.85 5.58 -0.21
CA VAL A 286 -11.47 5.70 -0.67
C VAL A 286 -10.64 6.59 0.28
N ASP A 287 -9.33 6.40 0.26
CA ASP A 287 -8.35 7.27 0.92
C ASP A 287 -7.10 7.44 0.04
N ASN A 288 -6.12 8.19 0.53
CA ASN A 288 -4.86 8.44 -0.18
C ASN A 288 -3.98 7.18 -0.39
N SER A 289 -4.33 6.06 0.23
CA SER A 289 -3.69 4.75 0.04
C SER A 289 -4.45 3.87 -0.96
N SER A 290 -5.65 4.28 -1.40
CA SER A 290 -6.41 3.62 -2.45
C SER A 290 -5.71 3.86 -3.79
N ALA A 291 -5.14 2.82 -4.41
CA ALA A 291 -4.29 2.97 -5.59
C ALA A 291 -4.61 1.97 -6.71
N SER A 292 -4.25 2.31 -7.96
CA SER A 292 -4.24 1.39 -9.11
C SER A 292 -5.61 0.72 -9.37
N ALA A 293 -5.77 -0.60 -9.15
CA ALA A 293 -7.03 -1.33 -9.36
C ALA A 293 -8.18 -0.76 -8.52
N SER A 294 -7.93 -0.25 -7.31
CA SER A 294 -8.91 0.48 -6.50
C SER A 294 -9.40 1.73 -7.21
N GLU A 295 -8.48 2.46 -7.84
CA GLU A 295 -8.80 3.68 -8.58
C GLU A 295 -9.55 3.38 -9.88
N ILE A 296 -9.26 2.23 -10.51
CA ILE A 296 -10.04 1.76 -11.67
C ILE A 296 -11.49 1.51 -11.27
N VAL A 297 -11.73 0.82 -10.15
CA VAL A 297 -13.10 0.56 -9.66
C VAL A 297 -13.80 1.85 -9.28
N ALA A 298 -13.18 2.66 -8.42
CA ALA A 298 -13.76 3.93 -7.96
C ALA A 298 -14.05 4.88 -9.14
N GLY A 299 -13.06 5.08 -10.01
CA GLY A 299 -13.19 5.98 -11.15
C GLY A 299 -14.15 5.48 -12.24
N ALA A 300 -14.19 4.18 -12.51
CA ALA A 300 -15.16 3.62 -13.45
C ALA A 300 -16.60 3.76 -12.93
N LEU A 301 -16.83 3.47 -11.65
CA LEU A 301 -18.15 3.63 -11.02
C LEU A 301 -18.57 5.10 -10.94
N GLN A 302 -17.62 6.02 -10.69
CA GLN A 302 -17.86 7.46 -10.71
C GLN A 302 -18.21 7.95 -12.12
N ASP A 303 -17.44 7.57 -13.14
CA ASP A 303 -17.63 8.01 -14.53
C ASP A 303 -18.92 7.45 -15.16
N HIS A 304 -19.38 6.28 -14.69
CA HIS A 304 -20.68 5.72 -15.05
C HIS A 304 -21.85 6.31 -14.25
N ASP A 305 -21.59 7.23 -13.31
CA ASP A 305 -22.58 7.75 -12.33
C ASP A 305 -23.31 6.62 -11.59
N ARG A 306 -22.58 5.54 -11.28
CA ARG A 306 -23.13 4.33 -10.65
C ARG A 306 -22.95 4.34 -9.13
N ALA A 307 -21.92 5.00 -8.63
CA ALA A 307 -21.62 5.12 -7.21
C ALA A 307 -21.28 6.55 -6.82
N ILE A 308 -21.44 6.84 -5.54
CA ILE A 308 -20.88 8.04 -4.90
C ILE A 308 -19.54 7.66 -4.30
N ILE A 309 -18.49 8.39 -4.66
CA ILE A 309 -17.15 8.20 -4.10
C ILE A 309 -16.99 9.10 -2.88
N VAL A 310 -16.61 8.52 -1.75
CA VAL A 310 -16.55 9.21 -0.46
C VAL A 310 -15.21 8.99 0.21
N GLY A 311 -14.60 10.03 0.73
CA GLY A 311 -13.35 9.94 1.48
C GLY A 311 -12.33 10.99 1.11
N GLN A 312 -11.10 10.59 0.81
CA GLN A 312 -10.00 11.46 0.38
C GLN A 312 -9.64 11.18 -1.07
N THR A 313 -8.96 12.13 -1.73
CA THR A 313 -8.36 11.89 -3.05
C THR A 313 -7.44 10.68 -3.00
N THR A 314 -7.55 9.82 -4.01
CA THR A 314 -6.78 8.58 -4.09
C THR A 314 -5.32 8.83 -4.46
N PHE A 315 -4.51 7.78 -4.47
CA PHE A 315 -3.05 7.86 -4.66
C PHE A 315 -2.58 8.45 -6.00
N GLY A 316 -3.36 8.29 -7.06
CA GLY A 316 -2.98 8.79 -8.39
C GLY A 316 -2.01 7.89 -9.17
N LYS A 317 -2.14 6.56 -9.06
CA LYS A 317 -1.33 5.62 -9.85
C LYS A 317 -2.07 5.21 -11.12
N GLY A 318 -1.75 5.87 -12.23
CA GLY A 318 -2.29 5.61 -13.56
C GLY A 318 -1.38 4.78 -14.49
N LEU A 319 -0.43 4.04 -13.95
CA LEU A 319 0.58 3.24 -14.68
C LEU A 319 0.26 1.74 -14.64
N VAL A 320 0.47 1.08 -15.78
CA VAL A 320 0.27 -0.37 -15.94
C VAL A 320 1.61 -1.05 -16.10
N GLN A 321 1.88 -2.04 -15.27
CA GLN A 321 3.05 -2.89 -15.36
C GLN A 321 2.71 -4.25 -15.95
N ASN A 322 3.65 -4.78 -16.77
CA ASN A 322 3.65 -6.16 -17.19
C ASN A 322 4.89 -6.87 -16.66
N VAL A 323 4.73 -8.13 -16.29
CA VAL A 323 5.85 -9.00 -15.92
C VAL A 323 6.34 -9.72 -17.16
N ILE A 324 7.64 -9.61 -17.43
CA ILE A 324 8.31 -10.19 -18.58
C ILE A 324 9.34 -11.19 -18.06
N PRO A 325 9.29 -12.48 -18.45
CA PRO A 325 10.28 -13.44 -18.06
C PRO A 325 11.64 -13.09 -18.67
N LEU A 326 12.68 -13.22 -17.87
CA LEU A 326 14.08 -13.05 -18.26
C LEU A 326 14.83 -14.40 -18.18
N ALA A 327 16.15 -14.37 -18.40
CA ALA A 327 16.99 -15.55 -18.24
C ALA A 327 17.09 -15.99 -16.77
N TYR A 328 17.45 -17.27 -16.56
CA TYR A 328 17.67 -17.84 -15.23
C TYR A 328 16.48 -17.66 -14.27
N ASN A 329 15.26 -17.90 -14.77
CA ASN A 329 14.01 -17.80 -14.00
C ASN A 329 13.74 -16.44 -13.33
N SER A 330 14.53 -15.41 -13.65
CA SER A 330 14.29 -14.04 -13.20
C SER A 330 13.19 -13.37 -14.05
N GLN A 331 12.69 -12.25 -13.59
CA GLN A 331 11.61 -11.51 -14.24
C GLN A 331 11.91 -10.00 -14.18
N ALA A 332 11.29 -9.25 -15.08
CA ALA A 332 11.22 -7.80 -14.98
C ALA A 332 9.75 -7.37 -14.99
N LYS A 333 9.37 -6.60 -13.99
CA LYS A 333 8.09 -5.90 -13.96
C LYS A 333 8.32 -4.51 -14.56
N ILE A 334 7.76 -4.26 -15.72
CA ILE A 334 8.04 -3.05 -16.53
C ILE A 334 6.75 -2.26 -16.72
N THR A 335 6.80 -0.95 -16.51
CA THR A 335 5.73 -0.03 -16.88
C THR A 335 5.63 0.06 -18.40
N VAL A 336 4.49 -0.40 -18.95
CA VAL A 336 4.28 -0.54 -20.39
C VAL A 336 3.20 0.38 -20.95
N ALA A 337 2.33 0.94 -20.10
CA ALA A 337 1.22 1.78 -20.51
C ALA A 337 0.74 2.69 -19.38
N LYS A 338 -0.01 3.75 -19.75
CA LYS A 338 -0.92 4.48 -18.87
C LYS A 338 -2.33 3.94 -19.04
N TYR A 339 -3.16 4.02 -17.99
CA TYR A 339 -4.56 3.67 -18.13
C TYR A 339 -5.48 4.88 -18.03
N TYR A 340 -6.63 4.74 -18.69
CA TYR A 340 -7.65 5.76 -18.84
C TYR A 340 -9.00 5.16 -18.47
N ILE A 341 -9.71 5.79 -17.55
CA ILE A 341 -11.03 5.36 -17.09
C ILE A 341 -12.13 5.81 -18.09
N PRO A 342 -13.41 5.45 -17.92
CA PRO A 342 -14.43 5.60 -18.94
C PRO A 342 -14.60 7.01 -19.54
N SER A 343 -14.43 8.06 -18.76
CA SER A 343 -14.46 9.46 -19.25
C SER A 343 -13.31 9.80 -20.20
N GLY A 344 -12.27 8.97 -20.24
CA GLY A 344 -11.04 9.19 -21.00
C GLY A 344 -9.93 9.89 -20.24
N ARG A 345 -10.13 10.23 -18.97
CA ARG A 345 -9.09 10.85 -18.11
C ARG A 345 -8.05 9.85 -17.66
N CYS A 346 -6.80 10.31 -17.57
CA CYS A 346 -5.70 9.60 -16.95
C CYS A 346 -5.52 10.13 -15.52
N ILE A 347 -5.54 9.25 -14.54
CA ILE A 347 -5.48 9.62 -13.13
C ILE A 347 -4.07 9.74 -12.57
N GLN A 348 -3.02 9.53 -13.39
CA GLN A 348 -1.63 9.61 -12.96
C GLN A 348 -1.33 11.00 -12.40
N GLU A 349 -0.82 11.05 -11.16
CA GLU A 349 -0.52 12.28 -10.44
C GLU A 349 0.95 12.70 -10.58
N ILE A 350 1.88 11.75 -10.54
CA ILE A 350 3.33 12.01 -10.57
C ILE A 350 3.87 11.88 -11.99
N ASP A 351 4.61 12.86 -12.45
CA ASP A 351 5.28 12.83 -13.77
C ASP A 351 6.70 12.27 -13.68
N TYR A 352 6.85 10.96 -13.75
CA TYR A 352 8.15 10.29 -13.71
C TYR A 352 9.02 10.54 -14.95
N SER A 353 8.49 11.16 -16.00
CA SER A 353 9.26 11.47 -17.22
C SER A 353 10.07 12.77 -17.11
N HIS A 354 9.79 13.60 -16.11
CA HIS A 354 10.45 14.89 -15.87
C HIS A 354 10.97 15.00 -14.44
N LYS A 355 11.93 14.14 -14.09
CA LYS A 355 12.60 14.20 -12.78
C LYS A 355 13.54 15.41 -12.71
N ASP A 356 13.66 16.01 -11.51
CA ASP A 356 14.58 17.10 -11.23
C ASP A 356 16.05 16.62 -11.12
N GLU A 357 16.97 17.53 -10.83
CA GLU A 357 18.41 17.23 -10.68
C GLU A 357 18.70 16.30 -9.48
N ASN A 358 17.81 16.19 -8.52
CA ASN A 358 17.91 15.29 -7.38
C ASN A 358 17.29 13.92 -7.67
N GLY A 359 16.60 13.75 -8.81
CA GLY A 359 15.89 12.53 -9.18
C GLY A 359 14.43 12.51 -8.72
N ASP A 360 13.93 13.60 -8.11
CA ASP A 360 12.55 13.70 -7.65
C ASP A 360 11.59 13.98 -8.81
N ALA A 361 10.50 13.22 -8.88
CA ALA A 361 9.48 13.38 -9.89
C ALA A 361 8.39 14.37 -9.41
N PRO A 362 8.09 15.42 -10.17
CA PRO A 362 7.10 16.41 -9.78
C PRO A 362 5.66 15.87 -9.93
N HIS A 363 4.73 16.51 -9.24
CA HIS A 363 3.31 16.38 -9.54
C HIS A 363 2.99 16.97 -10.91
N ILE A 364 1.94 16.45 -11.58
CA ILE A 364 1.45 17.06 -12.81
C ILE A 364 0.99 18.49 -12.48
N PRO A 365 1.52 19.53 -13.16
CA PRO A 365 1.15 20.90 -12.89
C PRO A 365 -0.34 21.18 -13.15
N ASP A 366 -0.99 21.98 -12.31
CA ASP A 366 -2.41 22.35 -12.46
C ASP A 366 -2.74 22.92 -13.85
N SER A 367 -1.77 23.57 -14.50
CA SER A 367 -1.93 24.10 -15.86
C SER A 367 -2.11 23.04 -16.95
N LEU A 368 -1.79 21.78 -16.66
CA LEU A 368 -1.95 20.63 -17.57
C LEU A 368 -3.18 19.79 -17.23
N ILE A 369 -3.87 20.09 -16.14
CA ILE A 369 -5.08 19.39 -15.71
C ILE A 369 -6.23 19.67 -16.67
N THR A 370 -6.89 18.61 -17.11
CA THR A 370 -7.98 18.67 -18.08
C THR A 370 -9.29 18.24 -17.42
N ALA A 371 -10.35 19.01 -17.72
CA ALA A 371 -11.70 18.67 -17.27
C ALA A 371 -12.36 17.66 -18.23
N TYR A 372 -12.95 16.62 -17.66
CA TYR A 372 -13.74 15.58 -18.34
C TYR A 372 -15.16 15.56 -17.80
N LYS A 373 -16.01 14.72 -18.37
CA LYS A 373 -17.40 14.57 -17.93
C LYS A 373 -17.72 13.11 -17.70
N THR A 374 -18.43 12.85 -16.61
CA THR A 374 -19.09 11.56 -16.36
C THR A 374 -20.24 11.34 -17.36
N ARG A 375 -20.86 10.18 -17.32
CA ARG A 375 -22.01 9.82 -18.19
C ARG A 375 -23.15 10.86 -18.10
N ASN A 376 -23.46 11.35 -16.90
CA ASN A 376 -24.53 12.33 -16.67
C ASN A 376 -24.05 13.79 -16.76
N GLY A 377 -22.77 14.01 -17.12
CA GLY A 377 -22.22 15.35 -17.36
C GLY A 377 -21.61 16.04 -16.14
N ARG A 378 -21.43 15.37 -15.01
CA ARG A 378 -20.66 15.90 -13.87
C ARG A 378 -19.21 16.15 -14.32
N VAL A 379 -18.61 17.23 -13.86
CA VAL A 379 -17.21 17.57 -14.17
C VAL A 379 -16.29 16.78 -13.25
N VAL A 380 -15.29 16.16 -13.83
CA VAL A 380 -14.21 15.42 -13.17
C VAL A 380 -12.87 15.78 -13.81
N TYR A 381 -11.78 15.61 -13.10
CA TYR A 381 -10.46 16.05 -13.55
C TYR A 381 -9.47 14.88 -13.67
N ASP A 382 -8.44 15.02 -14.51
CA ASP A 382 -7.29 14.13 -14.55
C ASP A 382 -6.15 14.63 -13.66
N GLY A 383 -5.06 13.89 -13.56
CA GLY A 383 -3.79 14.35 -12.96
C GLY A 383 -3.70 14.29 -11.43
N HIS A 384 -4.77 13.96 -10.71
CA HIS A 384 -4.81 13.97 -9.24
C HIS A 384 -5.43 12.72 -8.59
N GLY A 385 -5.34 11.56 -9.23
CA GLY A 385 -6.07 10.38 -8.75
C GLY A 385 -7.58 10.52 -8.97
N ILE A 386 -8.36 9.88 -8.11
CA ILE A 386 -9.82 10.00 -8.09
C ILE A 386 -10.21 10.94 -6.95
N GLU A 387 -10.74 12.10 -7.31
CA GLU A 387 -11.33 13.02 -6.34
C GLU A 387 -12.68 12.47 -5.87
N PRO A 388 -12.94 12.41 -4.56
CA PRO A 388 -14.22 11.95 -4.04
C PRO A 388 -15.34 12.95 -4.35
N ASP A 389 -16.56 12.44 -4.56
CA ASP A 389 -17.76 13.28 -4.69
C ASP A 389 -18.13 13.94 -3.36
N VAL A 390 -17.78 13.30 -2.24
CA VAL A 390 -17.92 13.81 -0.89
C VAL A 390 -16.60 13.64 -0.15
N SER A 391 -15.90 14.74 0.07
CA SER A 391 -14.64 14.73 0.82
C SER A 391 -14.90 14.58 2.32
N ILE A 392 -14.07 13.76 2.97
CA ILE A 392 -14.03 13.60 4.42
C ILE A 392 -12.63 13.93 4.89
N ASP A 393 -12.53 15.00 5.66
CA ASP A 393 -11.29 15.34 6.34
C ASP A 393 -11.07 14.34 7.50
N LEU A 394 -10.07 13.48 7.35
CA LEU A 394 -9.58 12.70 8.48
C LEU A 394 -8.69 13.61 9.33
N PRO A 395 -8.88 13.63 10.67
CA PRO A 395 -7.97 14.36 11.52
C PRO A 395 -6.53 13.87 11.28
N LYS A 396 -5.60 14.81 11.13
CA LYS A 396 -4.19 14.45 11.06
C LYS A 396 -3.80 13.78 12.36
N MET A 397 -3.01 12.70 12.25
CA MET A 397 -2.43 12.05 13.41
C MET A 397 -1.53 13.06 14.15
N SER A 398 -1.68 13.13 15.47
CA SER A 398 -0.83 13.97 16.30
C SER A 398 0.60 13.43 16.34
N ASP A 399 1.59 14.30 16.58
CA ASP A 399 2.99 13.87 16.69
C ASP A 399 3.15 12.81 17.79
N ILE A 400 2.48 12.98 18.92
CA ILE A 400 2.51 11.97 19.99
C ILE A 400 1.84 10.66 19.57
N GLY A 401 0.69 10.72 18.89
CA GLY A 401 0.01 9.53 18.37
C GLY A 401 0.91 8.75 17.41
N TYR A 402 1.54 9.47 16.48
CA TYR A 402 2.48 8.88 15.53
C TYR A 402 3.66 8.19 16.24
N THR A 403 4.30 8.87 17.20
CA THR A 403 5.48 8.32 17.89
C THR A 403 5.10 7.16 18.82
N LEU A 404 3.96 7.20 19.51
CA LEU A 404 3.46 6.07 20.31
C LEU A 404 3.21 4.80 19.47
N LEU A 405 2.86 4.96 18.19
CA LEU A 405 2.74 3.83 17.24
C LEU A 405 4.11 3.36 16.74
N THR A 406 4.95 4.27 16.25
CA THR A 406 6.23 3.94 15.62
C THR A 406 7.26 3.41 16.60
N ASP A 407 7.20 3.84 17.87
CA ASP A 407 8.03 3.35 18.97
C ASP A 407 7.41 2.13 19.68
N PHE A 408 6.34 1.57 19.10
CA PHE A 408 5.67 0.34 19.55
C PHE A 408 5.06 0.39 20.95
N LEU A 409 4.88 1.56 21.57
CA LEU A 409 4.35 1.64 22.94
C LEU A 409 2.89 1.19 23.04
N ILE A 410 2.06 1.50 22.03
CA ILE A 410 0.68 1.01 21.95
C ILE A 410 0.67 -0.50 21.74
N PHE A 411 1.55 -1.00 20.88
CA PHE A 411 1.69 -2.43 20.59
C PHE A 411 2.10 -3.22 21.85
N ASP A 412 3.13 -2.74 22.55
CA ASP A 412 3.67 -3.41 23.74
C ASP A 412 2.70 -3.37 24.92
N TYR A 413 1.99 -2.23 25.10
CA TYR A 413 0.93 -2.16 26.10
C TYR A 413 -0.22 -3.12 25.80
N ALA A 414 -0.65 -3.22 24.54
CA ALA A 414 -1.69 -4.17 24.15
C ALA A 414 -1.26 -5.63 24.43
N ASN A 415 0.03 -5.97 24.26
CA ASN A 415 0.58 -7.27 24.61
C ASN A 415 0.59 -7.51 26.13
N GLN A 416 0.89 -6.47 26.93
CA GLN A 416 0.76 -6.54 28.38
C GLN A 416 -0.69 -6.72 28.79
N PHE A 417 -1.60 -5.91 28.25
CA PHE A 417 -3.03 -5.94 28.56
C PHE A 417 -3.65 -7.34 28.35
N VAL A 418 -3.34 -8.03 27.23
CA VAL A 418 -3.89 -9.35 26.96
C VAL A 418 -3.40 -10.45 27.92
N ARG A 419 -2.23 -10.28 28.53
CA ARG A 419 -1.73 -11.20 29.58
C ARG A 419 -2.52 -11.10 30.87
N GLU A 420 -2.96 -9.88 31.20
CA GLU A 420 -3.69 -9.57 32.43
C GLU A 420 -5.20 -9.79 32.27
N HIS A 421 -5.72 -9.65 31.04
CA HIS A 421 -7.13 -9.77 30.72
C HIS A 421 -7.36 -10.91 29.72
N LYS A 422 -7.94 -12.01 30.16
CA LYS A 422 -8.16 -13.19 29.28
C LYS A 422 -9.28 -13.00 28.25
N THR A 423 -10.19 -12.09 28.49
CA THR A 423 -11.35 -11.80 27.62
C THR A 423 -11.67 -10.32 27.69
N ILE A 424 -12.24 -9.80 26.61
CA ILE A 424 -12.83 -8.45 26.53
C ILE A 424 -14.27 -8.53 26.01
N ALA A 425 -15.00 -7.42 26.03
CA ALA A 425 -16.29 -7.30 25.36
C ALA A 425 -16.17 -7.56 23.84
N PRO A 426 -17.27 -7.88 23.14
CA PRO A 426 -17.27 -7.98 21.67
C PRO A 426 -16.63 -6.78 20.99
N ALA A 427 -16.03 -6.98 19.80
CA ALA A 427 -15.23 -5.95 19.11
C ALA A 427 -16.01 -4.65 18.80
N ASP A 428 -17.31 -4.73 18.64
CA ASP A 428 -18.22 -3.58 18.43
C ASP A 428 -18.67 -2.90 19.73
N GLU A 429 -18.49 -3.53 20.89
CA GLU A 429 -18.89 -3.02 22.20
C GLU A 429 -17.69 -2.60 23.06
N PHE A 430 -16.49 -3.12 22.80
CA PHE A 430 -15.31 -2.81 23.58
C PHE A 430 -14.91 -1.33 23.44
N GLU A 431 -14.73 -0.65 24.58
CA GLU A 431 -14.26 0.73 24.65
C GLU A 431 -13.14 0.88 25.67
N ILE A 432 -12.25 1.84 25.45
CA ILE A 432 -11.20 2.18 26.40
C ILE A 432 -11.81 2.99 27.56
N SER A 433 -11.89 2.37 28.73
CA SER A 433 -12.34 3.03 29.96
C SER A 433 -11.30 4.03 30.48
N ASP A 434 -11.73 4.90 31.42
CA ASP A 434 -10.79 5.81 32.10
C ASP A 434 -9.69 5.06 32.84
N ASP A 435 -9.98 3.90 33.41
CA ASP A 435 -9.00 3.07 34.11
C ASP A 435 -7.96 2.52 33.12
N ILE A 436 -8.38 1.91 32.01
CA ILE A 436 -7.45 1.39 30.97
C ILE A 436 -6.57 2.51 30.42
N TYR A 437 -7.15 3.69 30.19
CA TYR A 437 -6.39 4.83 29.70
C TYR A 437 -5.35 5.31 30.72
N SER A 438 -5.74 5.40 31.98
CA SER A 438 -4.83 5.82 33.07
C SER A 438 -3.70 4.81 33.30
N GLU A 439 -3.96 3.51 33.15
CA GLU A 439 -2.95 2.46 33.18
C GLU A 439 -1.97 2.62 32.01
N PHE A 440 -2.46 2.92 30.81
CA PHE A 440 -1.60 3.20 29.66
C PHE A 440 -0.73 4.44 29.86
N VAL A 441 -1.27 5.53 30.39
CA VAL A 441 -0.50 6.75 30.70
C VAL A 441 0.60 6.44 31.72
N THR A 442 0.29 5.66 32.75
CA THR A 442 1.28 5.20 33.75
C THR A 442 2.37 4.35 33.08
N TYR A 443 1.97 3.39 32.24
CA TYR A 443 2.88 2.52 31.49
C TYR A 443 3.89 3.31 30.64
N VAL A 444 3.42 4.35 29.93
CA VAL A 444 4.26 5.25 29.13
C VAL A 444 5.21 6.06 30.01
N SER A 445 4.69 6.61 31.12
CA SER A 445 5.46 7.43 32.07
C SER A 445 6.58 6.63 32.76
N GLU A 446 6.32 5.41 33.22
CA GLU A 446 7.31 4.54 33.89
C GLU A 446 8.48 4.16 32.99
N ARG A 447 8.31 4.19 31.68
CA ARG A 447 9.36 3.96 30.68
C ARG A 447 10.21 5.19 30.39
N GLY A 448 9.90 6.32 31.06
CA GLY A 448 10.61 7.58 30.82
C GLY A 448 10.48 8.04 29.35
N TYR A 449 9.36 7.69 28.71
CA TYR A 449 9.16 7.98 27.30
C TYR A 449 9.12 9.48 27.03
N ASP A 450 9.98 9.91 26.13
CA ASP A 450 10.02 11.25 25.58
C ASP A 450 10.12 11.17 24.05
N TYR A 451 9.51 12.10 23.36
CA TYR A 451 9.50 12.14 21.90
C TYR A 451 9.87 13.54 21.43
N SER A 452 10.41 13.66 20.23
CA SER A 452 10.73 14.96 19.64
C SER A 452 9.66 15.38 18.66
N THR A 453 9.11 16.58 18.84
CA THR A 453 8.23 17.19 17.86
C THR A 453 9.04 17.81 16.72
N GLN A 454 8.43 18.00 15.54
CA GLN A 454 9.07 18.73 14.43
C GLN A 454 9.51 20.15 14.83
N VAL A 455 8.77 20.77 15.76
CA VAL A 455 9.11 22.09 16.31
C VAL A 455 10.38 22.03 17.15
N GLU A 456 10.51 21.02 18.03
CA GLU A 456 11.72 20.80 18.83
C GLU A 456 12.93 20.47 17.94
N GLU A 457 12.77 19.66 16.90
CA GLU A 457 13.85 19.40 15.95
C GLU A 457 14.30 20.66 15.21
N SER A 458 13.33 21.49 14.79
CA SER A 458 13.61 22.77 14.15
C SER A 458 14.32 23.74 15.10
N LEU A 459 13.92 23.76 16.37
CA LEU A 459 14.56 24.55 17.40
C LEU A 459 15.99 24.06 17.71
N ASN A 460 16.21 22.77 17.75
CA ASN A 460 17.54 22.18 17.92
C ASN A 460 18.45 22.46 16.70
N LYS A 461 17.90 22.47 15.49
CA LYS A 461 18.62 22.86 14.28
C LYS A 461 18.96 24.35 14.28
N PHE A 462 18.04 25.18 14.75
CA PHE A 462 18.27 26.60 14.95
C PHE A 462 19.42 26.85 15.93
N ARG A 463 19.42 26.18 17.10
CA ARG A 463 20.51 26.25 18.08
C ARG A 463 21.86 25.93 17.45
N LYS A 464 21.98 24.79 16.76
CA LYS A 464 23.22 24.38 16.08
C LYS A 464 23.71 25.42 15.07
N ASN A 465 22.81 26.06 14.35
CA ASN A 465 23.17 27.12 13.40
C ASN A 465 23.62 28.39 14.12
N ALA A 466 22.91 28.81 15.18
CA ALA A 466 23.27 29.97 15.98
C ALA A 466 24.61 29.81 16.72
N GLU A 467 24.93 28.58 17.20
CA GLU A 467 26.25 28.24 17.77
C GLU A 467 27.35 28.36 16.69
N LYS A 468 27.09 27.87 15.49
CA LYS A 468 28.04 27.97 14.35
C LYS A 468 28.29 29.40 13.91
N ASP A 469 27.27 30.24 13.97
CA ASP A 469 27.34 31.67 13.60
C ASP A 469 27.83 32.54 14.78
N GLU A 470 28.20 31.94 15.93
CA GLU A 470 28.71 32.58 17.14
C GLU A 470 27.76 33.61 17.79
N ILE A 471 26.44 33.48 17.53
CA ILE A 471 25.40 34.38 18.07
C ILE A 471 24.53 33.76 19.16
N PHE A 472 24.73 32.47 19.48
CA PHE A 472 23.84 31.76 20.42
C PHE A 472 23.85 32.38 21.81
N ALA A 473 25.00 32.83 22.31
CA ALA A 473 25.12 33.46 23.63
C ALA A 473 24.24 34.74 23.80
N ASP A 474 23.98 35.44 22.70
CA ASP A 474 23.17 36.67 22.71
C ASP A 474 21.65 36.39 22.75
N ILE A 475 21.23 35.14 22.45
CA ILE A 475 19.82 34.72 22.35
C ILE A 475 19.48 33.52 23.26
N GLU A 476 20.42 33.09 24.10
CA GLU A 476 20.27 31.89 24.94
C GLU A 476 19.05 31.97 25.86
N ALA A 477 18.81 33.13 26.48
CA ALA A 477 17.69 33.33 27.39
C ALA A 477 16.32 33.17 26.70
N GLU A 478 16.17 33.72 25.51
CA GLU A 478 14.95 33.60 24.69
C GLU A 478 14.77 32.16 24.19
N PHE A 479 15.87 31.51 23.80
CA PHE A 479 15.86 30.11 23.38
C PHE A 479 15.40 29.20 24.53
N ASP A 480 15.95 29.36 25.72
CA ASP A 480 15.60 28.56 26.89
C ASP A 480 14.15 28.80 27.31
N ALA A 481 13.68 30.04 27.33
CA ALA A 481 12.27 30.37 27.60
C ALA A 481 11.31 29.72 26.58
N LEU A 482 11.68 29.68 25.30
CA LEU A 482 10.90 29.01 24.27
C LEU A 482 10.91 27.51 24.46
N SER A 483 12.07 26.91 24.77
CA SER A 483 12.24 25.48 25.03
C SER A 483 11.40 25.02 26.23
N GLU A 484 11.46 25.75 27.35
CA GLU A 484 10.63 25.47 28.54
C GLU A 484 9.13 25.51 28.22
N LYS A 485 8.71 26.48 27.41
CA LYS A 485 7.31 26.61 27.01
C LYS A 485 6.86 25.45 26.12
N LEU A 486 7.70 24.99 25.20
CA LEU A 486 7.41 23.82 24.35
C LEU A 486 7.31 22.55 25.19
N LEU A 487 8.24 22.33 26.14
CA LEU A 487 8.19 21.19 27.07
C LEU A 487 6.91 21.21 27.93
N ALA A 488 6.49 22.38 28.42
CA ALA A 488 5.26 22.51 29.20
C ALA A 488 4.00 22.21 28.37
N LEU A 489 3.98 22.56 27.08
CA LEU A 489 2.88 22.22 26.17
C LEU A 489 2.85 20.71 25.89
N LYS A 490 4.00 20.11 25.67
CA LYS A 490 4.17 18.69 25.39
C LYS A 490 3.77 17.79 26.57
N ALA A 491 4.03 18.22 27.80
CA ALA A 491 3.68 17.47 29.00
C ALA A 491 2.19 17.09 29.11
N ASN A 492 1.31 17.77 28.39
CA ASN A 492 -0.14 17.53 28.38
C ASN A 492 -0.65 16.87 27.08
N ASP A 493 0.25 16.52 26.15
CA ASP A 493 -0.15 16.05 24.83
C ASP A 493 -0.86 14.68 24.86
N ILE A 494 -0.53 13.80 25.78
CA ILE A 494 -1.24 12.53 25.99
C ILE A 494 -2.72 12.79 26.31
N GLU A 495 -3.02 13.66 27.26
CA GLU A 495 -4.40 13.96 27.63
C GLU A 495 -5.12 14.77 26.55
N LYS A 496 -4.45 15.70 25.91
CA LYS A 496 -5.01 16.51 24.82
C LYS A 496 -5.44 15.66 23.63
N ASN A 497 -4.71 14.60 23.32
CA ASN A 497 -4.98 13.69 22.20
C ASN A 497 -5.62 12.37 22.66
N ARG A 498 -6.27 12.36 23.80
CA ARG A 498 -6.86 11.17 24.45
C ARG A 498 -7.82 10.40 23.50
N GLU A 499 -8.67 11.09 22.76
CA GLU A 499 -9.63 10.42 21.85
C GLU A 499 -8.91 9.64 20.75
N GLU A 500 -7.88 10.23 20.16
CA GLU A 500 -7.05 9.61 19.13
C GLU A 500 -6.30 8.41 19.69
N ILE A 501 -5.60 8.60 20.81
CA ILE A 501 -4.80 7.55 21.47
C ILE A 501 -5.70 6.40 21.95
N SER A 502 -6.86 6.70 22.54
CA SER A 502 -7.83 5.68 22.94
C SER A 502 -8.33 4.86 21.76
N TYR A 503 -8.54 5.50 20.61
CA TYR A 503 -8.94 4.78 19.40
C TYR A 503 -7.84 3.83 18.90
N MET A 504 -6.59 4.26 18.90
CA MET A 504 -5.44 3.42 18.52
C MET A 504 -5.28 2.24 19.48
N LEU A 505 -5.34 2.48 20.79
CA LEU A 505 -5.34 1.45 21.83
C LEU A 505 -6.47 0.45 21.65
N LYS A 506 -7.70 0.94 21.41
CA LYS A 506 -8.87 0.10 21.16
C LYS A 506 -8.63 -0.87 20.01
N LEU A 507 -8.17 -0.38 18.86
CA LEU A 507 -7.92 -1.23 17.70
C LEU A 507 -6.79 -2.24 17.95
N GLU A 508 -5.75 -1.81 18.65
CA GLU A 508 -4.60 -2.66 18.92
C GLU A 508 -4.93 -3.76 19.94
N ILE A 509 -5.67 -3.44 21.00
CA ILE A 509 -6.17 -4.42 21.96
C ILE A 509 -7.15 -5.40 21.28
N ILE A 510 -8.13 -4.90 20.53
CA ILE A 510 -9.11 -5.75 19.83
C ILE A 510 -8.41 -6.77 18.92
N SER A 511 -7.33 -6.38 18.24
CA SER A 511 -6.61 -7.31 17.36
C SER A 511 -6.04 -8.53 18.09
N ARG A 512 -5.74 -8.43 19.38
CA ARG A 512 -5.22 -9.55 20.18
C ARG A 512 -6.27 -10.62 20.47
N TYR A 513 -7.55 -10.26 20.43
CA TYR A 513 -8.66 -11.18 20.74
C TYR A 513 -9.45 -11.59 19.49
N TYR A 514 -9.60 -10.66 18.54
CA TYR A 514 -10.51 -10.79 17.39
C TYR A 514 -9.82 -10.59 16.03
N TYR A 515 -8.48 -10.53 15.99
CA TYR A 515 -7.64 -10.42 14.80
C TYR A 515 -8.07 -9.24 13.87
N GLN A 516 -7.75 -9.35 12.59
CA GLN A 516 -8.10 -8.34 11.58
C GLN A 516 -9.61 -8.10 11.46
N THR A 517 -10.40 -9.15 11.57
CA THR A 517 -11.86 -9.06 11.53
C THR A 517 -12.39 -8.15 12.63
N GLY A 518 -11.87 -8.30 13.86
CA GLY A 518 -12.22 -7.44 14.99
C GLY A 518 -11.84 -5.97 14.78
N LYS A 519 -10.65 -5.69 14.23
CA LYS A 519 -10.24 -4.32 13.87
C LYS A 519 -11.21 -3.68 12.88
N ILE A 520 -11.62 -4.42 11.85
CA ILE A 520 -12.57 -3.93 10.85
C ILE A 520 -13.93 -3.64 11.50
N ILE A 521 -14.43 -4.55 12.34
CA ILE A 521 -15.69 -4.37 13.07
C ILE A 521 -15.65 -3.12 13.94
N ALA A 522 -14.58 -2.91 14.69
CA ALA A 522 -14.43 -1.74 15.56
C ALA A 522 -14.30 -0.42 14.78
N SER A 523 -13.59 -0.44 13.64
CA SER A 523 -13.39 0.74 12.81
C SER A 523 -14.64 1.18 12.05
N ARG A 524 -15.58 0.26 11.75
CA ARG A 524 -16.83 0.57 11.03
C ARG A 524 -17.77 1.50 11.83
N LEU A 525 -17.64 1.56 13.15
CA LEU A 525 -18.47 2.45 13.99
C LEU A 525 -18.32 3.93 13.60
N ARG A 526 -17.16 4.34 13.07
CA ARG A 526 -16.95 5.69 12.52
C ARG A 526 -17.68 5.89 11.17
N ILE A 527 -18.10 4.81 10.50
CA ILE A 527 -18.78 4.85 9.19
C ILE A 527 -20.29 5.08 9.37
N LYS A 528 -20.85 4.89 10.56
CA LYS A 528 -22.30 5.08 10.82
C LYS A 528 -22.86 6.42 10.31
N LYS A 529 -22.08 7.50 10.40
CA LYS A 529 -22.48 8.81 9.85
C LYS A 529 -22.58 8.84 8.32
N LEU A 530 -21.94 7.89 7.62
CA LEU A 530 -21.94 7.84 6.15
C LEU A 530 -23.16 7.15 5.58
N THR A 531 -23.87 6.34 6.37
CA THR A 531 -25.11 5.68 5.92
C THR A 531 -26.22 6.69 5.61
N GLU A 532 -26.14 7.89 6.19
CA GLU A 532 -27.06 8.99 5.86
C GLU A 532 -26.90 9.48 4.42
N LEU A 533 -25.70 9.36 3.84
CA LEU A 533 -25.41 9.78 2.45
C LEU A 533 -26.11 8.88 1.41
N LEU A 534 -26.46 7.63 1.77
CA LEU A 534 -27.23 6.75 0.88
C LEU A 534 -28.67 7.24 0.65
N ASN A 535 -29.18 8.10 1.55
CA ASN A 535 -30.49 8.74 1.39
C ASN A 535 -30.48 9.89 0.38
N TYR A 536 -29.31 10.39 -0.01
CA TYR A 536 -29.17 11.39 -1.08
C TYR A 536 -29.33 10.72 -2.47
N ARG A 537 -30.56 10.37 -2.83
CA ARG A 537 -30.95 9.87 -4.16
C ARG A 537 -30.92 10.94 -5.27
N ALA A 538 -30.26 12.05 -5.08
CA ALA A 538 -30.30 13.16 -6.02
C ALA A 538 -28.87 13.60 -6.38
N ILE A 539 -28.18 12.81 -7.15
CA ILE A 539 -27.13 13.32 -8.06
C ILE A 539 -27.30 12.61 -9.41
#